data_af044c98b0b5bd3260e74a0b37e4aaa4
#
_entry.id   af044c98b0b5bd3260e74a0b37e4aaa4
#
_cell.length_a   1.000
_cell.length_b   1.000
_cell.length_c   1.000
_cell.angle_alpha   90.00
_cell.angle_beta   90.00
_cell.angle_gamma   90.00
#
_symmetry.space_group_name_H-M   'P 1'
#
loop_
_entity.id
_entity.type
_entity.pdbx_description
1 polymer ?
#
loop_
_entity_poly.entity_id
_entity_poly.type
_entity_poly.pdbx_seq_one_letter_code
_entity_poly.pdbx_strand_id
1 'polypeptide(L)'
;MAISRRSMILGTAATGTAALTLAACGSDDDGGNGGGGGNGGSDGGSGGDAGAVVMINGTEPQNPLHTTNTNEVGGGKILQNLFSGLVYYDAEGSPQNEMAESIETEDSQTYTIKIVEGWTFTNGDPVTAQNFVDAWNYGANGANGQYSSYFFESIDGFADISGADADASATMSGLEVQDDLTFTVKLSSPQSDFPIRLGYTAYSPLPKAFFDDPEAFGEQPIGNGPYKLVAWNHNQNAELEVNPDYNGPRKPANGGLDFVFYQDQETAYNDLLSGGLDVIDAIPPSALSSFESELGERAVNQPAAGNATFTIHMEDPNFSGEAGTLRRKALSRAINRPEICEAIYGGTRTAATDFTTPVVNGYSESIPGNEVLTFDEAEAKKLWDEAEAIKPFEGSFTLAYNADGGHQEWVDAACNSIRNVLGIEAAGNSYPDFKSLRDDVTGRTIEGAFRTGWQADYPSMFNFLGPLYSSAAAEGRGSNDGDYMNPEFDEALQAGLSATDEEESYTLGQKAQEILFQDLPAIPLWFNNVAGGYAETVDNVVFGWDSQPMYHEITKQA
;
A
#
# COMPACT_ATOMS: atom_id res chain seq x y z
N MET A 1 -25.93 -35.27 24.91
CA MET A 1 -25.42 -35.57 26.25
C MET A 1 -24.53 -34.39 26.62
N ALA A 2 -25.00 -33.38 27.26
CA ALA A 2 -25.28 -33.23 28.69
C ALA A 2 -23.98 -33.05 29.49
N ILE A 3 -23.75 -31.75 29.85
CA ILE A 3 -23.64 -31.20 31.22
C ILE A 3 -22.23 -31.39 31.83
N SER A 4 -21.55 -30.39 32.44
CA SER A 4 -21.89 -29.48 33.54
C SER A 4 -20.67 -28.63 33.93
N ARG A 5 -20.75 -27.32 34.03
CA ARG A 5 -20.88 -26.44 35.22
C ARG A 5 -19.77 -26.46 36.29
N ARG A 6 -19.17 -25.24 36.46
CA ARG A 6 -18.86 -24.48 37.69
C ARG A 6 -17.72 -24.91 38.61
N SER A 7 -16.79 -23.98 38.88
CA SER A 7 -16.72 -23.42 40.26
C SER A 7 -15.91 -22.10 40.28
N MET A 8 -16.54 -21.08 40.88
CA MET A 8 -15.95 -19.85 41.42
C MET A 8 -15.12 -20.17 42.66
N ILE A 9 -14.00 -19.51 42.88
CA ILE A 9 -13.48 -19.22 44.22
C ILE A 9 -13.01 -17.76 44.26
N LEU A 10 -13.66 -16.98 45.14
CA LEU A 10 -13.22 -15.68 45.66
C LEU A 10 -12.09 -15.89 46.67
N GLY A 11 -11.18 -14.95 46.76
CA GLY A 11 -10.17 -14.88 47.83
C GLY A 11 -9.52 -13.51 47.92
N THR A 12 -10.13 -12.68 48.68
CA THR A 12 -9.80 -11.57 49.61
C THR A 12 -8.45 -10.87 49.54
N ALA A 13 -8.59 -9.58 49.66
CA ALA A 13 -7.60 -8.49 49.81
C ALA A 13 -6.69 -8.62 51.04
N ALA A 14 -5.51 -8.06 50.94
CA ALA A 14 -4.76 -7.54 52.05
C ALA A 14 -3.99 -6.28 51.66
N THR A 15 -4.41 -5.19 52.26
CA THR A 15 -3.78 -3.85 52.30
C THR A 15 -2.46 -3.88 53.09
N GLY A 16 -1.48 -3.18 52.58
CA GLY A 16 -0.23 -2.90 53.30
C GLY A 16 0.33 -1.54 52.90
N THR A 17 -0.05 -0.54 53.67
CA THR A 17 0.52 0.81 53.71
C THR A 17 1.87 0.81 54.42
N ALA A 18 2.89 1.45 53.87
CA ALA A 18 3.99 2.01 54.67
C ALA A 18 4.60 3.23 53.97
N ALA A 19 4.69 4.27 54.77
CA ALA A 19 4.95 5.65 54.39
C ALA A 19 6.46 6.02 54.42
N LEU A 20 6.76 7.04 53.61
CA LEU A 20 7.65 8.18 53.83
C LEU A 20 9.00 8.00 54.56
N THR A 21 10.07 8.44 53.92
CA THR A 21 10.93 9.48 54.56
C THR A 21 11.61 10.35 53.48
N LEU A 22 11.33 11.64 53.58
CA LEU A 22 12.14 12.74 53.02
C LEU A 22 13.47 12.87 53.81
N ALA A 23 14.54 13.17 53.10
CA ALA A 23 15.66 13.89 53.66
C ALA A 23 16.20 14.90 52.66
N ALA A 24 15.94 16.16 52.93
CA ALA A 24 16.59 17.32 52.31
C ALA A 24 17.78 17.73 53.18
N CYS A 25 18.76 18.37 52.57
CA CYS A 25 19.73 19.37 53.02
C CYS A 25 20.96 19.27 52.11
N GLY A 26 21.48 20.26 51.47
CA GLY A 26 21.47 21.70 51.67
C GLY A 26 22.89 22.23 51.56
N SER A 27 23.05 23.29 50.72
CA SER A 27 24.02 24.43 50.80
C SER A 27 25.52 24.11 50.82
N ASP A 28 26.37 24.83 50.29
CA ASP A 28 26.70 26.18 49.82
C ASP A 28 28.17 26.09 49.37
N ASP A 29 28.78 26.76 48.59
CA ASP A 29 28.99 28.13 48.19
C ASP A 29 30.39 28.27 47.52
N ASP A 30 30.46 29.23 46.70
CA ASP A 30 31.56 30.14 46.36
C ASP A 30 32.54 29.86 45.20
N GLY A 31 32.40 30.71 44.22
CA GLY A 31 33.41 31.76 44.01
C GLY A 31 34.21 31.71 42.71
N GLY A 32 33.93 32.66 41.82
CA GLY A 32 35.06 33.34 41.18
C GLY A 32 35.16 33.42 39.65
N ASN A 33 34.44 34.35 39.03
CA ASN A 33 34.95 35.44 38.17
C ASN A 33 35.85 35.14 36.96
N GLY A 34 35.43 35.65 35.78
CA GLY A 34 36.35 36.00 34.72
C GLY A 34 35.81 35.99 33.30
N GLY A 35 35.26 37.08 32.85
CA GLY A 35 34.74 37.58 31.62
C GLY A 35 35.40 37.24 30.28
N GLY A 36 34.61 37.35 29.25
CA GLY A 36 35.07 37.40 27.87
C GLY A 36 33.90 37.30 26.91
N GLY A 37 33.38 38.42 26.42
CA GLY A 37 32.28 38.51 25.46
C GLY A 37 32.64 37.94 24.11
N GLY A 38 31.65 37.28 23.50
CA GLY A 38 31.65 36.89 22.10
C GLY A 38 30.20 36.81 21.67
N ASN A 39 29.77 37.83 20.96
CA ASN A 39 28.47 37.92 20.31
C ASN A 39 28.44 36.94 19.14
N GLY A 40 27.66 35.88 19.23
CA GLY A 40 27.38 34.96 18.16
C GLY A 40 25.87 34.69 18.15
N GLY A 41 25.20 35.17 17.13
CA GLY A 41 23.78 34.96 16.92
C GLY A 41 23.46 33.47 16.95
N SER A 42 22.58 33.06 17.79
CA SER A 42 21.95 31.75 17.77
C SER A 42 20.84 31.79 16.75
N ASP A 43 21.10 31.27 15.58
CA ASP A 43 20.03 30.65 14.78
C ASP A 43 19.50 29.51 15.64
N GLY A 44 18.26 29.68 16.13
CA GLY A 44 17.52 28.63 16.82
C GLY A 44 16.94 27.63 15.85
N GLY A 45 17.77 26.78 15.27
CA GLY A 45 17.31 25.51 14.75
C GLY A 45 17.18 24.56 15.95
N SER A 46 16.01 24.06 16.21
CA SER A 46 15.79 22.91 17.10
C SER A 46 16.48 21.70 16.46
N GLY A 47 17.75 21.48 16.76
CA GLY A 47 18.45 20.28 16.36
C GLY A 47 17.85 19.10 17.12
N GLY A 48 17.15 18.20 16.44
CA GLY A 48 16.74 16.94 17.01
C GLY A 48 17.93 16.13 17.52
N ASP A 49 17.70 15.25 18.48
CA ASP A 49 18.69 14.28 18.94
C ASP A 49 18.82 13.16 17.90
N ALA A 50 19.90 13.16 17.13
CA ALA A 50 20.20 12.13 16.13
C ALA A 50 20.36 10.72 16.73
N GLY A 51 20.41 10.59 18.05
CA GLY A 51 20.42 9.31 18.77
C GLY A 51 19.04 8.86 19.27
N ALA A 52 18.00 9.68 19.15
CA ALA A 52 16.66 9.35 19.63
C ALA A 52 15.95 8.37 18.70
N VAL A 53 15.32 7.34 19.30
CA VAL A 53 14.52 6.33 18.62
C VAL A 53 13.09 6.86 18.41
N VAL A 54 12.57 6.73 17.21
CA VAL A 54 11.19 7.11 16.85
C VAL A 54 10.27 5.90 17.05
N MET A 55 9.20 6.07 17.82
CA MET A 55 8.18 5.05 18.10
C MET A 55 7.02 5.20 17.13
N ILE A 56 6.67 4.12 16.42
CA ILE A 56 5.70 4.12 15.34
C ILE A 56 4.69 2.99 15.57
N ASN A 57 3.41 3.22 15.28
CA ASN A 57 2.45 2.13 15.32
C ASN A 57 2.75 1.08 14.25
N GLY A 58 2.65 -0.17 14.63
CA GLY A 58 2.82 -1.33 13.78
C GLY A 58 1.80 -2.41 14.08
N THR A 59 1.85 -3.46 13.28
CA THR A 59 1.15 -4.72 13.51
C THR A 59 2.14 -5.86 13.43
N GLU A 60 1.90 -6.93 14.17
CA GLU A 60 2.73 -8.14 14.09
C GLU A 60 2.81 -8.64 12.65
N PRO A 61 4.01 -8.79 12.06
CA PRO A 61 4.18 -9.42 10.76
C PRO A 61 3.55 -10.81 10.71
N GLN A 62 2.80 -11.09 9.65
CA GLN A 62 2.11 -12.38 9.49
C GLN A 62 3.01 -13.46 8.89
N ASN A 63 4.05 -13.04 8.21
CA ASN A 63 4.98 -13.91 7.49
C ASN A 63 6.41 -13.64 7.97
N PRO A 64 7.34 -14.61 7.80
CA PRO A 64 8.77 -14.36 7.98
C PRO A 64 9.21 -13.14 7.15
N LEU A 65 10.15 -12.36 7.69
CA LEU A 65 10.63 -11.13 7.06
C LEU A 65 11.52 -11.45 5.82
N HIS A 66 10.89 -11.97 4.78
CA HIS A 66 11.49 -12.23 3.47
C HIS A 66 10.98 -11.20 2.46
N THR A 67 11.85 -10.63 1.66
CA THR A 67 11.52 -9.62 0.66
C THR A 67 10.49 -10.11 -0.37
N THR A 68 10.44 -11.41 -0.65
CA THR A 68 9.51 -12.03 -1.60
C THR A 68 8.34 -12.78 -0.96
N ASN A 69 8.28 -12.90 0.37
CA ASN A 69 7.22 -13.63 1.07
C ASN A 69 6.33 -12.74 1.94
N THR A 70 6.80 -11.59 2.34
CA THR A 70 6.04 -10.61 3.10
C THR A 70 5.22 -9.76 2.13
N ASN A 71 3.89 -9.91 2.18
CA ASN A 71 2.94 -9.21 1.30
C ASN A 71 1.86 -8.45 2.10
N GLU A 72 2.13 -8.16 3.37
CA GLU A 72 1.24 -7.44 4.27
C GLU A 72 1.96 -6.21 4.89
N VAL A 73 1.15 -5.24 5.34
CA VAL A 73 1.65 -3.91 5.72
C VAL A 73 2.62 -3.96 6.90
N GLY A 74 2.36 -4.80 7.92
CA GLY A 74 3.18 -4.85 9.14
C GLY A 74 4.63 -5.23 8.86
N GLY A 75 4.84 -6.35 8.13
CA GLY A 75 6.17 -6.77 7.72
C GLY A 75 6.77 -5.89 6.63
N GLY A 76 5.95 -5.37 5.72
CA GLY A 76 6.37 -4.43 4.66
C GLY A 76 7.03 -3.17 5.23
N LYS A 77 6.43 -2.55 6.28
CA LYS A 77 7.02 -1.40 6.99
C LYS A 77 8.43 -1.67 7.52
N ILE A 78 8.66 -2.86 8.02
CA ILE A 78 9.96 -3.26 8.56
C ILE A 78 10.94 -3.49 7.40
N LEU A 79 10.55 -4.29 6.39
CA LEU A 79 11.41 -4.67 5.29
C LEU A 79 11.93 -3.48 4.48
N GLN A 80 11.10 -2.48 4.20
CA GLN A 80 11.53 -1.28 3.43
C GLN A 80 12.61 -0.45 4.14
N ASN A 81 12.76 -0.62 5.45
CA ASN A 81 13.81 0.02 6.23
C ASN A 81 15.06 -0.86 6.38
N LEU A 82 14.90 -2.19 6.30
CA LEU A 82 16.01 -3.15 6.37
C LEU A 82 16.70 -3.36 5.03
N PHE A 83 15.99 -3.15 3.92
CA PHE A 83 16.52 -3.40 2.58
C PHE A 83 16.50 -2.13 1.73
N SER A 84 17.50 -2.05 0.88
CA SER A 84 17.59 -1.13 -0.26
C SER A 84 17.50 -1.91 -1.55
N GLY A 85 16.71 -1.39 -2.49
CA GLY A 85 16.58 -1.92 -3.84
C GLY A 85 17.40 -1.11 -4.85
N LEU A 86 17.14 -1.34 -6.14
CA LEU A 86 17.70 -0.56 -7.23
C LEU A 86 17.17 0.87 -7.23
N VAL A 87 15.91 1.01 -6.86
CA VAL A 87 15.13 2.25 -6.84
C VAL A 87 14.45 2.38 -5.48
N TYR A 88 14.20 3.59 -5.02
CA TYR A 88 13.25 3.92 -3.94
C TYR A 88 12.27 4.97 -4.45
N TYR A 89 11.19 5.21 -3.73
CA TYR A 89 10.24 6.27 -4.05
C TYR A 89 10.39 7.42 -3.07
N ASP A 90 10.34 8.66 -3.59
CA ASP A 90 10.15 9.82 -2.73
C ASP A 90 8.71 9.92 -2.20
N ALA A 91 8.41 10.95 -1.43
CA ALA A 91 7.09 11.11 -0.82
C ALA A 91 5.98 11.24 -1.87
N GLU A 92 6.28 11.80 -3.01
CA GLU A 92 5.35 11.99 -4.14
C GLU A 92 5.19 10.73 -5.01
N GLY A 93 5.96 9.66 -4.73
CA GLY A 93 5.94 8.43 -5.50
C GLY A 93 6.83 8.49 -6.76
N SER A 94 7.70 9.50 -6.89
CA SER A 94 8.63 9.54 -7.99
C SER A 94 9.78 8.56 -7.77
N PRO A 95 10.11 7.70 -8.76
CA PRO A 95 11.20 6.74 -8.61
C PRO A 95 12.56 7.46 -8.61
N GLN A 96 13.38 7.11 -7.64
CA GLN A 96 14.73 7.62 -7.47
C GLN A 96 15.72 6.46 -7.47
N ASN A 97 16.83 6.57 -8.19
CA ASN A 97 17.87 5.55 -8.11
C ASN A 97 18.46 5.49 -6.69
N GLU A 98 18.55 4.27 -6.13
CA GLU A 98 19.20 4.01 -4.85
C GLU A 98 20.50 3.24 -5.06
N MET A 99 20.41 1.94 -5.37
CA MET A 99 21.58 1.14 -5.72
C MET A 99 21.88 1.13 -7.22
N ALA A 100 20.91 1.48 -8.07
CA ALA A 100 21.15 1.57 -9.49
C ALA A 100 22.03 2.80 -9.83
N GLU A 101 23.15 2.59 -10.54
CA GLU A 101 23.88 3.65 -11.23
C GLU A 101 23.12 4.03 -12.50
N SER A 102 22.62 3.04 -13.25
CA SER A 102 21.74 3.24 -14.40
C SER A 102 20.81 2.05 -14.62
N ILE A 103 19.64 2.32 -15.23
CA ILE A 103 18.67 1.36 -15.74
C ILE A 103 18.34 1.79 -17.16
N GLU A 104 18.90 1.11 -18.15
CA GLU A 104 18.88 1.55 -19.56
C GLU A 104 18.13 0.53 -20.44
N THR A 105 17.37 1.04 -21.40
CA THR A 105 16.68 0.24 -22.41
C THR A 105 16.58 1.03 -23.72
N GLU A 106 16.51 0.31 -24.85
CA GLU A 106 16.21 0.90 -26.16
C GLU A 106 14.82 0.49 -26.68
N ASP A 107 14.19 -0.51 -26.03
CA ASP A 107 12.99 -1.19 -26.53
C ASP A 107 11.92 -1.42 -25.46
N SER A 108 12.10 -0.90 -24.24
CA SER A 108 11.26 -1.15 -23.06
C SER A 108 11.08 -2.65 -22.72
N GLN A 109 11.87 -3.52 -23.31
CA GLN A 109 11.80 -4.96 -23.15
C GLN A 109 13.09 -5.56 -22.58
N THR A 110 14.25 -5.04 -23.02
CA THR A 110 15.55 -5.49 -22.52
C THR A 110 16.19 -4.35 -21.73
N TYR A 111 16.37 -4.56 -20.45
CA TYR A 111 16.94 -3.59 -19.53
C TYR A 111 18.35 -4.01 -19.13
N THR A 112 19.31 -3.08 -19.25
CA THR A 112 20.66 -3.23 -18.69
C THR A 112 20.74 -2.43 -17.41
N ILE A 113 21.00 -3.12 -16.29
CA ILE A 113 21.04 -2.53 -14.96
C ILE A 113 22.47 -2.56 -14.45
N LYS A 114 22.97 -1.39 -14.07
CA LYS A 114 24.29 -1.22 -13.46
C LYS A 114 24.15 -0.76 -12.02
N ILE A 115 24.88 -1.38 -11.11
CA ILE A 115 24.83 -1.14 -9.67
C ILE A 115 26.02 -0.25 -9.27
N VAL A 116 25.78 0.68 -8.36
CA VAL A 116 26.84 1.49 -7.72
C VAL A 116 27.76 0.60 -6.90
N GLU A 117 29.07 0.73 -7.10
CA GLU A 117 30.09 -0.05 -6.37
C GLU A 117 30.13 0.32 -4.86
N GLY A 118 30.42 -0.66 -4.02
CA GLY A 118 30.73 -0.46 -2.59
C GLY A 118 29.56 -0.67 -1.64
N TRP A 119 28.40 -1.12 -2.11
CA TRP A 119 27.31 -1.55 -1.23
C TRP A 119 27.63 -2.86 -0.52
N THR A 120 27.26 -2.94 0.77
CA THR A 120 27.42 -4.14 1.60
C THR A 120 26.14 -4.47 2.35
N PHE A 121 25.93 -5.74 2.61
CA PHE A 121 24.97 -6.20 3.61
C PHE A 121 25.49 -5.90 5.03
N THR A 122 24.60 -5.93 6.02
CA THR A 122 24.93 -5.67 7.42
C THR A 122 25.88 -6.67 8.07
N ASN A 123 26.13 -7.81 7.41
CA ASN A 123 27.18 -8.78 7.78
C ASN A 123 28.55 -8.49 7.14
N GLY A 124 28.64 -7.44 6.31
CA GLY A 124 29.86 -7.02 5.60
C GLY A 124 30.09 -7.69 4.25
N ASP A 125 29.22 -8.59 3.79
CA ASP A 125 29.31 -9.18 2.46
C ASP A 125 29.00 -8.13 1.39
N PRO A 126 29.70 -8.09 0.24
CA PRO A 126 29.41 -7.16 -0.83
C PRO A 126 28.07 -7.48 -1.49
N VAL A 127 27.34 -6.42 -1.91
CA VAL A 127 26.18 -6.56 -2.79
C VAL A 127 26.64 -6.57 -4.25
N THR A 128 26.21 -7.56 -5.00
CA THR A 128 26.58 -7.76 -6.41
C THR A 128 25.34 -8.01 -7.28
N ALA A 129 25.50 -7.94 -8.59
CA ALA A 129 24.46 -8.30 -9.57
C ALA A 129 23.89 -9.72 -9.32
N GLN A 130 24.74 -10.66 -8.90
CA GLN A 130 24.33 -12.03 -8.61
C GLN A 130 23.31 -12.09 -7.44
N ASN A 131 23.42 -11.22 -6.43
CA ASN A 131 22.48 -11.18 -5.31
C ASN A 131 21.06 -10.82 -5.74
N PHE A 132 20.91 -9.97 -6.75
CA PHE A 132 19.61 -9.64 -7.35
C PHE A 132 19.08 -10.81 -8.16
N VAL A 133 19.90 -11.36 -9.05
CA VAL A 133 19.50 -12.48 -9.93
C VAL A 133 19.11 -13.70 -9.13
N ASP A 134 19.85 -14.05 -8.09
CA ASP A 134 19.52 -15.18 -7.21
C ASP A 134 18.24 -14.94 -6.42
N ALA A 135 18.05 -13.73 -5.85
CA ALA A 135 16.84 -13.34 -5.12
C ALA A 135 15.59 -13.41 -6.00
N TRP A 136 15.66 -12.87 -7.22
CA TRP A 136 14.52 -12.84 -8.14
C TRP A 136 14.18 -14.26 -8.65
N ASN A 137 15.18 -15.08 -8.95
CA ASN A 137 14.94 -16.49 -9.30
C ASN A 137 14.29 -17.26 -8.14
N TYR A 138 14.75 -17.03 -6.90
CA TYR A 138 14.15 -17.67 -5.73
C TYR A 138 12.69 -17.24 -5.54
N GLY A 139 12.41 -15.94 -5.64
CA GLY A 139 11.06 -15.36 -5.52
C GLY A 139 10.11 -15.84 -6.61
N ALA A 140 10.60 -15.99 -7.84
CA ALA A 140 9.83 -16.44 -9.00
C ALA A 140 9.53 -17.94 -9.00
N ASN A 141 10.41 -18.76 -8.42
CA ASN A 141 10.31 -20.22 -8.50
C ASN A 141 9.17 -20.75 -7.62
N GLY A 142 8.16 -21.33 -8.24
CA GLY A 142 6.95 -21.82 -7.58
C GLY A 142 7.20 -22.91 -6.52
N ALA A 143 8.30 -23.66 -6.61
CA ALA A 143 8.69 -24.63 -5.58
C ALA A 143 9.01 -23.97 -4.22
N ASN A 144 9.35 -22.67 -4.19
CA ASN A 144 9.65 -21.92 -2.97
C ASN A 144 8.40 -21.31 -2.33
N GLY A 145 7.25 -21.28 -3.04
CA GLY A 145 5.95 -20.83 -2.51
C GLY A 145 5.91 -19.38 -2.03
N GLN A 146 6.65 -18.48 -2.69
CA GLN A 146 6.74 -17.09 -2.30
C GLN A 146 5.48 -16.29 -2.71
N TYR A 147 4.86 -15.56 -1.78
CA TYR A 147 3.61 -14.83 -2.03
C TYR A 147 3.74 -13.71 -3.05
N SER A 148 4.91 -13.09 -3.16
CA SER A 148 5.20 -12.01 -4.12
C SER A 148 5.76 -12.51 -5.45
N SER A 149 5.66 -13.80 -5.76
CA SER A 149 6.16 -14.41 -7.00
C SER A 149 5.65 -13.73 -8.27
N TYR A 150 4.41 -13.22 -8.25
CA TYR A 150 3.77 -12.54 -9.40
C TYR A 150 4.49 -11.27 -9.86
N PHE A 151 5.30 -10.64 -9.03
CA PHE A 151 6.10 -9.47 -9.45
C PHE A 151 7.08 -9.81 -10.58
N PHE A 152 7.49 -11.06 -10.71
CA PHE A 152 8.45 -11.51 -11.72
C PHE A 152 7.77 -12.04 -13.00
N GLU A 153 6.44 -12.04 -13.09
CA GLU A 153 5.69 -12.65 -14.20
C GLU A 153 6.03 -12.09 -15.59
N SER A 154 6.47 -10.83 -15.62
CA SER A 154 6.87 -10.16 -16.86
C SER A 154 8.26 -10.55 -17.35
N ILE A 155 9.09 -11.23 -16.54
CA ILE A 155 10.45 -11.64 -16.91
C ILE A 155 10.38 -12.91 -17.76
N ASP A 156 11.12 -12.92 -18.87
CA ASP A 156 11.19 -14.05 -19.80
C ASP A 156 11.63 -15.33 -19.07
N GLY A 157 10.90 -16.43 -19.26
CA GLY A 157 11.12 -17.70 -18.56
C GLY A 157 10.42 -17.85 -17.19
N PHE A 158 9.69 -16.85 -16.70
CA PHE A 158 8.91 -16.99 -15.47
C PHE A 158 7.91 -18.15 -15.53
N ALA A 159 7.15 -18.25 -16.62
CA ALA A 159 6.15 -19.31 -16.78
C ALA A 159 6.73 -20.73 -16.72
N ASP A 160 8.02 -20.90 -17.02
CA ASP A 160 8.69 -22.19 -17.01
C ASP A 160 9.03 -22.67 -15.58
N ILE A 161 9.11 -21.72 -14.60
CA ILE A 161 9.54 -22.00 -13.23
C ILE A 161 8.50 -21.65 -12.16
N SER A 162 7.39 -21.02 -12.51
CA SER A 162 6.38 -20.53 -11.54
C SER A 162 5.43 -21.64 -11.02
N GLY A 163 5.46 -22.84 -11.61
CA GLY A 163 4.66 -23.97 -11.13
C GLY A 163 5.17 -24.56 -9.81
N ALA A 164 4.24 -25.01 -8.94
CA ALA A 164 4.60 -25.62 -7.65
C ALA A 164 5.50 -26.88 -7.75
N ASP A 165 5.46 -27.57 -8.90
CA ASP A 165 6.27 -28.74 -9.20
C ASP A 165 7.57 -28.40 -9.97
N ALA A 166 7.94 -27.11 -10.05
CA ALA A 166 9.15 -26.67 -10.72
C ALA A 166 10.41 -27.26 -10.07
N ASP A 167 11.47 -27.42 -10.86
CA ASP A 167 12.78 -27.74 -10.29
C ASP A 167 13.25 -26.52 -9.48
N ALA A 168 13.54 -26.74 -8.19
CA ALA A 168 13.98 -25.67 -7.28
C ALA A 168 15.29 -24.97 -7.72
N SER A 169 16.07 -25.60 -8.62
CA SER A 169 17.28 -25.03 -9.21
C SER A 169 17.03 -24.32 -10.57
N ALA A 170 15.80 -24.34 -11.09
CA ALA A 170 15.47 -23.69 -12.34
C ALA A 170 15.47 -22.17 -12.20
N THR A 171 15.90 -21.49 -13.24
CA THR A 171 16.05 -20.03 -13.30
C THR A 171 15.33 -19.45 -14.51
N MET A 172 14.93 -18.18 -14.41
CA MET A 172 14.35 -17.44 -15.53
C MET A 172 15.38 -17.18 -16.62
N SER A 173 15.04 -17.46 -17.87
CA SER A 173 15.91 -17.25 -19.03
C SER A 173 16.15 -15.75 -19.33
N GLY A 174 15.31 -14.88 -18.81
CA GLY A 174 15.41 -13.43 -18.97
C GLY A 174 16.42 -12.74 -18.06
N LEU A 175 17.08 -13.45 -17.15
CA LEU A 175 18.08 -12.88 -16.23
C LEU A 175 19.50 -13.33 -16.59
N GLU A 176 20.42 -12.39 -16.80
CA GLU A 176 21.81 -12.71 -17.11
C GLU A 176 22.77 -11.74 -16.40
N VAL A 177 23.66 -12.30 -15.58
CA VAL A 177 24.76 -11.53 -14.95
C VAL A 177 25.89 -11.32 -15.99
N GLN A 178 26.25 -10.07 -16.23
CA GLN A 178 27.32 -9.70 -17.16
C GLN A 178 28.67 -9.59 -16.43
N ASP A 179 28.65 -9.00 -15.24
CA ASP A 179 29.79 -8.87 -14.33
C ASP A 179 29.28 -8.63 -12.89
N ASP A 180 30.18 -8.40 -11.93
CA ASP A 180 29.82 -8.23 -10.51
C ASP A 180 28.83 -7.09 -10.25
N LEU A 181 28.78 -6.08 -11.13
CA LEU A 181 27.96 -4.87 -10.96
C LEU A 181 26.93 -4.67 -12.07
N THR A 182 26.86 -5.58 -13.05
CA THR A 182 26.00 -5.42 -14.22
C THR A 182 25.21 -6.70 -14.51
N PHE A 183 23.91 -6.57 -14.71
CA PHE A 183 23.06 -7.66 -15.20
C PHE A 183 22.02 -7.14 -16.18
N THR A 184 21.47 -8.03 -16.99
CA THR A 184 20.37 -7.73 -17.90
C THR A 184 19.10 -8.44 -17.49
N VAL A 185 17.97 -7.76 -17.76
CA VAL A 185 16.63 -8.28 -17.58
C VAL A 185 15.90 -8.21 -18.90
N LYS A 186 15.50 -9.35 -19.43
CA LYS A 186 14.66 -9.42 -20.62
C LYS A 186 13.22 -9.75 -20.22
N LEU A 187 12.30 -8.89 -20.60
CA LEU A 187 10.87 -9.06 -20.38
C LEU A 187 10.21 -9.86 -21.51
N SER A 188 9.12 -10.56 -21.24
CA SER A 188 8.31 -11.30 -22.21
C SER A 188 7.62 -10.37 -23.23
N SER A 189 7.34 -9.12 -22.83
CA SER A 189 6.81 -8.05 -23.68
C SER A 189 7.34 -6.70 -23.21
N PRO A 190 7.32 -5.64 -24.04
CA PRO A 190 7.72 -4.31 -23.60
C PRO A 190 6.88 -3.79 -22.44
N GLN A 191 7.54 -3.20 -21.42
CA GLN A 191 6.94 -2.58 -20.25
C GLN A 191 7.75 -1.37 -19.80
N SER A 192 7.35 -0.17 -20.20
CA SER A 192 8.02 1.09 -19.87
C SER A 192 8.02 1.43 -18.37
N ASP A 193 7.06 0.89 -17.61
CA ASP A 193 6.95 1.06 -16.17
C ASP A 193 7.82 0.07 -15.35
N PHE A 194 8.59 -0.80 -16.01
CA PHE A 194 9.45 -1.77 -15.31
C PHE A 194 10.45 -1.12 -14.34
N PRO A 195 11.13 0.00 -14.70
CA PRO A 195 12.01 0.68 -13.75
C PRO A 195 11.32 1.15 -12.47
N ILE A 196 10.04 1.57 -12.57
CA ILE A 196 9.27 2.00 -11.40
C ILE A 196 9.03 0.81 -10.46
N ARG A 197 8.72 -0.37 -10.99
CA ARG A 197 8.47 -1.60 -10.19
C ARG A 197 9.67 -2.00 -9.31
N LEU A 198 10.90 -1.66 -9.74
CA LEU A 198 12.14 -2.04 -9.06
C LEU A 198 12.34 -1.38 -7.68
N GLY A 199 11.47 -0.45 -7.29
CA GLY A 199 11.39 0.10 -5.93
C GLY A 199 10.61 -0.77 -4.94
N TYR A 200 9.85 -1.76 -5.40
CA TYR A 200 9.14 -2.66 -4.50
C TYR A 200 10.09 -3.67 -3.85
N THR A 201 9.84 -4.00 -2.58
CA THR A 201 10.76 -4.84 -1.78
C THR A 201 11.03 -6.22 -2.36
N ALA A 202 10.11 -6.80 -3.15
CA ALA A 202 10.33 -8.08 -3.81
C ALA A 202 11.57 -8.09 -4.74
N TYR A 203 11.96 -6.92 -5.26
CA TYR A 203 13.13 -6.76 -6.12
C TYR A 203 14.45 -6.49 -5.36
N SER A 204 14.44 -6.49 -4.03
CA SER A 204 15.64 -6.29 -3.23
C SER A 204 16.64 -7.46 -3.38
N PRO A 205 17.96 -7.20 -3.25
CA PRO A 205 18.97 -8.25 -3.28
C PRO A 205 18.95 -9.06 -1.98
N LEU A 206 19.33 -10.32 -2.04
CA LEU A 206 19.48 -11.18 -0.87
C LEU A 206 20.92 -11.69 -0.72
N PRO A 207 21.46 -11.71 0.51
CA PRO A 207 22.78 -12.26 0.78
C PRO A 207 22.77 -13.79 0.67
N LYS A 208 23.93 -14.39 0.46
CA LYS A 208 24.07 -15.85 0.43
C LYS A 208 23.50 -16.53 1.68
N ALA A 209 23.60 -15.90 2.83
CA ALA A 209 23.08 -16.42 4.10
C ALA A 209 21.57 -16.73 4.07
N PHE A 210 20.79 -15.98 3.26
CA PHE A 210 19.37 -16.29 3.05
C PHE A 210 19.16 -17.71 2.49
N PHE A 211 19.90 -18.07 1.47
CA PHE A 211 19.75 -19.38 0.79
C PHE A 211 20.26 -20.56 1.61
N ASP A 212 21.12 -20.30 2.62
CA ASP A 212 21.62 -21.33 3.52
C ASP A 212 20.56 -21.76 4.54
N ASP A 213 19.71 -20.82 5.06
CA ASP A 213 18.60 -21.07 5.99
C ASP A 213 17.54 -19.96 5.90
N PRO A 214 16.59 -20.04 4.96
CA PRO A 214 15.55 -19.00 4.80
C PRO A 214 14.66 -18.81 6.03
N GLU A 215 14.37 -19.89 6.79
CA GLU A 215 13.50 -19.80 7.98
C GLU A 215 14.19 -18.99 9.09
N ALA A 216 15.43 -19.32 9.42
CA ALA A 216 16.21 -18.56 10.40
C ALA A 216 16.47 -17.11 9.94
N PHE A 217 16.67 -16.90 8.64
CA PHE A 217 16.83 -15.57 8.08
C PHE A 217 15.58 -14.70 8.27
N GLY A 218 14.40 -15.26 8.13
CA GLY A 218 13.14 -14.53 8.28
C GLY A 218 12.91 -13.97 9.70
N GLU A 219 13.52 -14.59 10.71
CA GLU A 219 13.51 -14.11 12.10
C GLU A 219 14.57 -13.02 12.37
N GLN A 220 15.66 -13.03 11.63
CA GLN A 220 16.78 -12.09 11.79
C GLN A 220 17.40 -11.74 10.43
N PRO A 221 16.72 -10.91 9.62
CA PRO A 221 17.20 -10.55 8.29
C PRO A 221 18.55 -9.82 8.30
N ILE A 222 19.39 -10.18 7.34
CA ILE A 222 20.64 -9.49 7.03
C ILE A 222 20.37 -8.62 5.81
N GLY A 223 20.03 -7.36 6.06
CA GLY A 223 19.68 -6.39 5.03
C GLY A 223 20.87 -5.54 4.58
N ASN A 224 20.57 -4.56 3.74
CA ASN A 224 21.51 -3.57 3.19
C ASN A 224 20.93 -2.14 3.24
N GLY A 225 19.79 -1.97 3.94
CA GLY A 225 19.06 -0.71 4.04
C GLY A 225 19.60 0.27 5.07
N PRO A 226 18.90 1.40 5.27
CA PRO A 226 19.29 2.46 6.21
C PRO A 226 19.27 2.01 7.66
N TYR A 227 18.53 0.98 8.00
CA TYR A 227 18.46 0.40 9.34
C TYR A 227 18.75 -1.10 9.31
N LYS A 228 19.02 -1.66 10.48
CA LYS A 228 19.18 -3.10 10.71
C LYS A 228 18.34 -3.54 11.90
N LEU A 229 17.80 -4.76 11.86
CA LEU A 229 16.99 -5.34 12.92
C LEU A 229 17.85 -5.65 14.15
N VAL A 230 17.44 -5.13 15.31
CA VAL A 230 18.03 -5.45 16.63
C VAL A 230 17.28 -6.61 17.25
N ALA A 231 15.94 -6.50 17.29
CA ALA A 231 15.08 -7.52 17.87
C ALA A 231 13.68 -7.48 17.19
N TRP A 232 13.11 -8.65 16.98
CA TRP A 232 11.69 -8.82 16.75
C TRP A 232 11.09 -9.52 17.97
N ASN A 233 10.48 -8.72 18.83
CA ASN A 233 9.80 -9.20 20.04
C ASN A 233 8.35 -9.51 19.67
N HIS A 234 8.07 -10.75 19.33
CA HIS A 234 6.76 -11.18 18.81
C HIS A 234 5.60 -10.68 19.67
N ASN A 235 4.58 -10.11 19.02
CA ASN A 235 3.38 -9.50 19.60
C ASN A 235 3.65 -8.28 20.50
N GLN A 236 4.85 -7.68 20.40
CA GLN A 236 5.23 -6.49 21.17
C GLN A 236 5.76 -5.38 20.27
N ASN A 237 6.94 -5.60 19.65
CA ASN A 237 7.56 -4.59 18.78
C ASN A 237 8.66 -5.18 17.89
N ALA A 238 9.10 -4.38 16.91
CA ALA A 238 10.32 -4.62 16.16
C ALA A 238 11.25 -3.40 16.32
N GLU A 239 12.44 -3.63 16.88
CA GLU A 239 13.45 -2.62 17.17
C GLU A 239 14.50 -2.58 16.05
N LEU A 240 14.68 -1.42 15.44
CA LEU A 240 15.65 -1.17 14.39
C LEU A 240 16.67 -0.10 14.84
N GLU A 241 17.95 -0.35 14.61
CA GLU A 241 19.00 0.65 14.78
C GLU A 241 19.57 1.10 13.44
N VAL A 242 20.18 2.28 13.41
CA VAL A 242 20.82 2.82 12.21
C VAL A 242 21.90 1.86 11.71
N ASN A 243 21.91 1.59 10.40
CA ASN A 243 22.99 0.88 9.74
C ASN A 243 24.17 1.86 9.46
N PRO A 244 25.30 1.78 10.17
CA PRO A 244 26.40 2.73 10.00
C PRO A 244 27.12 2.60 8.65
N ASP A 245 26.95 1.46 7.97
CA ASP A 245 27.59 1.17 6.69
C ASP A 245 26.70 1.53 5.50
N TYR A 246 25.49 2.07 5.76
CA TYR A 246 24.59 2.50 4.70
C TYR A 246 25.10 3.74 3.95
N ASN A 247 25.30 3.61 2.66
CA ASN A 247 25.83 4.67 1.80
C ASN A 247 24.82 5.32 0.86
N GLY A 248 23.55 4.89 0.90
CA GLY A 248 22.48 5.38 0.03
C GLY A 248 21.96 6.79 0.39
N PRO A 249 20.97 7.25 -0.38
CA PRO A 249 20.38 8.59 -0.19
C PRO A 249 19.46 8.69 1.04
N ARG A 250 18.84 7.61 1.50
CA ARG A 250 17.87 7.58 2.62
C ARG A 250 18.57 7.56 4.00
N LYS A 251 19.47 8.52 4.24
CA LYS A 251 20.26 8.57 5.48
C LYS A 251 19.39 8.91 6.68
N PRO A 252 19.38 8.07 7.76
CA PRO A 252 18.58 8.34 8.94
C PRO A 252 18.94 9.67 9.64
N ALA A 253 17.93 10.47 9.95
CA ALA A 253 18.02 11.68 10.77
C ALA A 253 17.72 11.41 12.25
N ASN A 254 17.46 10.15 12.62
CA ASN A 254 17.16 9.66 13.97
C ASN A 254 18.09 8.51 14.36
N GLY A 255 17.98 8.04 15.61
CA GLY A 255 18.84 6.98 16.15
C GLY A 255 18.33 5.55 15.91
N GLY A 256 17.12 5.40 15.38
CA GLY A 256 16.48 4.10 15.15
C GLY A 256 14.97 4.22 15.11
N LEU A 257 14.31 3.10 14.83
CA LEU A 257 12.86 2.98 14.74
C LEU A 257 12.40 1.87 15.68
N ASP A 258 11.26 2.08 16.36
CA ASP A 258 10.59 1.06 17.16
C ASP A 258 9.15 0.92 16.68
N PHE A 259 8.84 -0.16 15.95
CA PHE A 259 7.49 -0.49 15.48
C PHE A 259 6.72 -1.20 16.58
N VAL A 260 5.91 -0.47 17.33
CA VAL A 260 5.09 -0.98 18.45
C VAL A 260 3.83 -1.66 17.92
N PHE A 261 3.62 -2.92 18.26
CA PHE A 261 2.49 -3.71 17.75
C PHE A 261 1.26 -3.54 18.64
N TYR A 262 0.27 -2.82 18.13
CA TYR A 262 -0.99 -2.59 18.80
C TYR A 262 -2.06 -3.59 18.39
N GLN A 263 -2.86 -4.04 19.37
CA GLN A 263 -4.00 -4.93 19.12
C GLN A 263 -5.25 -4.16 18.66
N ASP A 264 -5.30 -2.86 18.97
CA ASP A 264 -6.35 -1.96 18.54
C ASP A 264 -5.82 -0.53 18.32
N GLN A 265 -6.42 0.17 17.38
CA GLN A 265 -6.01 1.52 16.98
C GLN A 265 -6.36 2.58 18.03
N GLU A 266 -7.38 2.35 18.87
CA GLU A 266 -7.74 3.28 19.93
C GLU A 266 -6.61 3.43 20.95
N THR A 267 -5.97 2.31 21.30
CA THR A 267 -4.82 2.32 22.22
C THR A 267 -3.64 3.07 21.60
N ALA A 268 -3.33 2.82 20.32
CA ALA A 268 -2.26 3.53 19.61
C ALA A 268 -2.51 5.05 19.57
N TYR A 269 -3.75 5.46 19.27
CA TYR A 269 -4.11 6.88 19.22
C TYR A 269 -4.04 7.55 20.59
N ASN A 270 -4.50 6.89 21.65
CA ASN A 270 -4.36 7.39 23.01
C ASN A 270 -2.90 7.52 23.44
N ASP A 271 -2.04 6.59 23.03
CA ASP A 271 -0.59 6.68 23.29
C ASP A 271 0.04 7.84 22.52
N LEU A 272 -0.36 8.12 21.28
CA LEU A 272 0.06 9.32 20.56
C LEU A 272 -0.32 10.59 21.31
N LEU A 273 -1.58 10.71 21.73
CA LEU A 273 -2.06 11.90 22.46
C LEU A 273 -1.38 12.10 23.81
N SER A 274 -0.94 11.03 24.46
CA SER A 274 -0.24 11.07 25.74
C SER A 274 1.29 11.17 25.64
N GLY A 275 1.85 11.11 24.41
CA GLY A 275 3.29 11.16 24.16
C GLY A 275 3.99 9.81 24.36
N GLY A 276 3.26 8.70 24.39
CA GLY A 276 3.78 7.33 24.44
C GLY A 276 4.08 6.74 23.06
N LEU A 277 3.61 7.38 21.98
CA LEU A 277 3.86 7.05 20.58
C LEU A 277 4.24 8.33 19.84
N ASP A 278 5.13 8.25 18.86
CA ASP A 278 5.58 9.41 18.10
C ASP A 278 4.83 9.62 16.80
N VAL A 279 4.51 8.55 16.07
CA VAL A 279 3.83 8.63 14.77
C VAL A 279 2.76 7.53 14.67
N ILE A 280 1.59 7.90 14.14
CA ILE A 280 0.51 6.97 13.81
C ILE A 280 0.06 7.18 12.35
N ASP A 281 -0.12 6.09 11.60
CA ASP A 281 -0.55 6.11 10.20
C ASP A 281 -1.98 5.60 9.98
N ALA A 282 -2.70 5.32 11.06
CA ALA A 282 -4.08 4.87 11.02
C ALA A 282 -4.87 5.43 12.21
N ILE A 283 -5.74 6.40 11.97
CA ILE A 283 -6.64 6.96 12.98
C ILE A 283 -7.83 6.02 13.20
N PRO A 284 -8.19 5.72 14.46
CA PRO A 284 -9.35 4.87 14.75
C PRO A 284 -10.67 5.51 14.27
N PRO A 285 -11.66 4.71 13.86
CA PRO A 285 -12.95 5.22 13.35
C PRO A 285 -13.64 6.22 14.28
N SER A 286 -13.53 6.03 15.59
CA SER A 286 -14.11 6.94 16.60
C SER A 286 -13.51 8.33 16.61
N ALA A 287 -12.26 8.50 16.17
CA ALA A 287 -11.53 9.77 16.15
C ALA A 287 -11.49 10.44 14.77
N LEU A 288 -11.96 9.80 13.69
CA LEU A 288 -11.90 10.36 12.33
C LEU A 288 -12.53 11.75 12.20
N SER A 289 -13.59 12.04 12.98
CA SER A 289 -14.25 13.35 12.95
C SER A 289 -13.57 14.43 13.81
N SER A 290 -12.60 14.08 14.66
CA SER A 290 -11.98 14.97 15.64
C SER A 290 -10.47 15.10 15.56
N PHE A 291 -9.77 14.12 15.00
CA PHE A 291 -8.30 14.05 15.05
C PHE A 291 -7.61 15.28 14.46
N GLU A 292 -8.15 15.87 13.38
CA GLU A 292 -7.60 17.09 12.79
C GLU A 292 -7.65 18.27 13.77
N SER A 293 -8.75 18.39 14.55
CA SER A 293 -8.87 19.44 15.58
C SER A 293 -8.04 19.14 16.84
N GLU A 294 -7.82 17.86 17.17
CA GLU A 294 -7.04 17.43 18.32
C GLU A 294 -5.53 17.55 18.08
N LEU A 295 -5.07 17.18 16.88
CA LEU A 295 -3.67 17.22 16.51
C LEU A 295 -3.24 18.55 15.88
N GLY A 296 -4.19 19.33 15.31
CA GLY A 296 -3.89 20.59 14.63
C GLY A 296 -2.97 20.38 13.42
N GLU A 297 -1.87 21.13 13.34
CA GLU A 297 -0.90 21.03 12.24
C GLU A 297 -0.15 19.68 12.18
N ARG A 298 -0.30 18.86 13.20
CA ARG A 298 0.29 17.51 13.27
C ARG A 298 -0.63 16.42 12.73
N ALA A 299 -1.86 16.76 12.37
CA ALA A 299 -2.77 15.85 11.68
C ALA A 299 -2.37 15.70 10.21
N VAL A 300 -2.47 14.48 9.69
CA VAL A 300 -2.24 14.17 8.27
C VAL A 300 -3.51 13.58 7.70
N ASN A 301 -4.03 14.23 6.66
CA ASN A 301 -5.18 13.76 5.88
C ASN A 301 -4.93 14.11 4.41
N GLN A 302 -4.39 13.17 3.65
CA GLN A 302 -4.03 13.38 2.25
C GLN A 302 -4.29 12.12 1.42
N PRO A 303 -4.55 12.24 0.10
CA PRO A 303 -4.71 11.08 -0.77
C PRO A 303 -3.53 10.12 -0.70
N ALA A 304 -3.83 8.83 -0.81
CA ALA A 304 -2.88 7.74 -0.88
C ALA A 304 -3.15 6.83 -2.08
N ALA A 305 -2.26 5.90 -2.35
CA ALA A 305 -2.31 5.05 -3.54
C ALA A 305 -3.36 3.92 -3.46
N GLY A 306 -4.50 4.20 -2.86
CA GLY A 306 -5.60 3.25 -2.76
C GLY A 306 -6.92 3.82 -3.25
N ASN A 307 -7.70 3.00 -3.94
CA ASN A 307 -9.06 3.35 -4.34
C ASN A 307 -10.09 2.36 -3.81
N ALA A 308 -11.34 2.80 -3.74
CA ALA A 308 -12.49 1.94 -3.55
C ALA A 308 -13.38 2.00 -4.79
N THR A 309 -13.82 0.84 -5.22
CA THR A 309 -14.73 0.67 -6.36
C THR A 309 -15.81 -0.34 -5.99
N PHE A 310 -16.81 -0.49 -6.82
CA PHE A 310 -17.57 -1.74 -6.90
C PHE A 310 -17.63 -2.23 -8.33
N THR A 311 -17.70 -3.54 -8.49
CA THR A 311 -17.66 -4.23 -9.78
C THR A 311 -18.95 -5.02 -9.98
N ILE A 312 -19.36 -5.18 -11.21
CA ILE A 312 -20.45 -6.05 -11.62
C ILE A 312 -19.89 -6.96 -12.71
N HIS A 313 -20.13 -8.25 -12.59
CA HIS A 313 -19.67 -9.20 -13.60
C HIS A 313 -20.22 -8.84 -14.99
N MET A 314 -19.38 -8.81 -16.01
CA MET A 314 -19.76 -8.32 -17.35
C MET A 314 -20.82 -9.20 -18.03
N GLU A 315 -20.98 -10.45 -17.60
CA GLU A 315 -22.02 -11.37 -18.07
C GLU A 315 -23.31 -11.32 -17.25
N ASP A 316 -23.40 -10.47 -16.19
CA ASP A 316 -24.64 -10.32 -15.40
C ASP A 316 -25.80 -9.97 -16.33
N PRO A 317 -26.93 -10.72 -16.27
CA PRO A 317 -28.03 -10.54 -17.21
C PRO A 317 -28.64 -9.14 -17.27
N ASN A 318 -28.60 -8.39 -16.16
CA ASN A 318 -29.10 -7.02 -16.09
C ASN A 318 -28.06 -5.98 -16.52
N PHE A 319 -26.78 -6.33 -16.46
CA PHE A 319 -25.67 -5.39 -16.63
C PHE A 319 -24.77 -5.71 -17.83
N SER A 320 -25.14 -6.69 -18.67
CA SER A 320 -24.43 -7.01 -19.91
C SER A 320 -24.95 -6.22 -21.12
N GLY A 321 -24.09 -6.04 -22.12
CA GLY A 321 -24.41 -5.37 -23.40
C GLY A 321 -24.77 -3.88 -23.25
N GLU A 322 -25.39 -3.29 -24.27
CA GLU A 322 -25.71 -1.86 -24.32
C GLU A 322 -26.59 -1.38 -23.16
N ALA A 323 -27.67 -2.12 -22.85
CA ALA A 323 -28.52 -1.80 -21.69
C ALA A 323 -27.75 -1.87 -20.38
N GLY A 324 -26.83 -2.82 -20.24
CA GLY A 324 -25.97 -2.97 -19.08
C GLY A 324 -25.01 -1.80 -18.91
N THR A 325 -24.37 -1.34 -19.97
CA THR A 325 -23.49 -0.16 -19.95
C THR A 325 -24.25 1.10 -19.51
N LEU A 326 -25.45 1.32 -20.06
CA LEU A 326 -26.30 2.45 -19.65
C LEU A 326 -26.67 2.36 -18.15
N ARG A 327 -27.01 1.16 -17.65
CA ARG A 327 -27.32 0.95 -16.23
C ARG A 327 -26.12 1.20 -15.31
N ARG A 328 -24.92 0.71 -15.65
CA ARG A 328 -23.72 0.99 -14.87
C ARG A 328 -23.45 2.50 -14.80
N LYS A 329 -23.60 3.23 -15.91
CA LYS A 329 -23.50 4.69 -15.95
C LYS A 329 -24.58 5.36 -15.11
N ALA A 330 -25.83 4.88 -15.16
CA ALA A 330 -26.92 5.39 -14.34
C ALA A 330 -26.66 5.20 -12.83
N LEU A 331 -26.19 4.01 -12.43
CA LEU A 331 -25.79 3.74 -11.05
C LEU A 331 -24.67 4.70 -10.58
N SER A 332 -23.66 4.91 -11.41
CA SER A 332 -22.56 5.81 -11.11
C SER A 332 -23.03 7.24 -10.90
N ARG A 333 -23.88 7.76 -11.79
CA ARG A 333 -24.49 9.10 -11.70
C ARG A 333 -25.47 9.25 -10.52
N ALA A 334 -26.02 8.13 -10.02
CA ALA A 334 -26.97 8.14 -8.90
C ALA A 334 -26.27 8.20 -7.52
N ILE A 335 -24.96 8.06 -7.43
CA ILE A 335 -24.22 8.03 -6.17
C ILE A 335 -23.59 9.39 -5.90
N ASN A 336 -23.99 10.05 -4.79
CA ASN A 336 -23.41 11.30 -4.33
C ASN A 336 -22.12 11.03 -3.52
N ARG A 337 -21.00 10.83 -4.23
CA ARG A 337 -19.70 10.51 -3.64
C ARG A 337 -19.20 11.54 -2.63
N PRO A 338 -19.23 12.86 -2.93
CA PRO A 338 -18.79 13.87 -1.97
C PRO A 338 -19.56 13.83 -0.66
N GLU A 339 -20.90 13.63 -0.71
CA GLU A 339 -21.73 13.53 0.49
C GLU A 339 -21.38 12.30 1.34
N ILE A 340 -21.09 11.16 0.70
CA ILE A 340 -20.68 9.93 1.38
C ILE A 340 -19.30 10.12 2.02
N CYS A 341 -18.35 10.71 1.30
CA CYS A 341 -17.00 10.99 1.81
C CYS A 341 -17.04 11.89 3.05
N GLU A 342 -17.87 12.92 3.03
CA GLU A 342 -18.03 13.82 4.17
C GLU A 342 -18.79 13.17 5.34
N ALA A 343 -19.97 12.60 5.05
CA ALA A 343 -20.89 12.15 6.10
C ALA A 343 -20.43 10.88 6.84
N ILE A 344 -19.73 9.98 6.13
CA ILE A 344 -19.31 8.68 6.68
C ILE A 344 -17.84 8.68 7.06
N TYR A 345 -17.01 9.31 6.24
CA TYR A 345 -15.55 9.28 6.41
C TYR A 345 -14.96 10.56 6.99
N GLY A 346 -15.80 11.58 7.30
CA GLY A 346 -15.34 12.84 7.88
C GLY A 346 -14.26 13.53 7.03
N GLY A 347 -14.33 13.40 5.69
CA GLY A 347 -13.33 13.96 4.77
C GLY A 347 -12.04 13.15 4.61
N THR A 348 -11.93 11.96 5.23
CA THR A 348 -10.74 11.07 5.07
C THR A 348 -10.83 10.18 3.83
N ARG A 349 -11.66 10.56 2.87
CA ARG A 349 -11.74 9.99 1.52
C ARG A 349 -12.01 11.10 0.53
N THR A 350 -11.45 10.99 -0.66
CA THR A 350 -11.65 11.94 -1.75
C THR A 350 -12.48 11.30 -2.85
N ALA A 351 -13.57 11.97 -3.30
CA ALA A 351 -14.42 11.44 -4.37
C ALA A 351 -13.58 11.13 -5.63
N ALA A 352 -13.74 9.93 -6.18
CA ALA A 352 -12.95 9.50 -7.33
C ALA A 352 -13.29 10.29 -8.60
N THR A 353 -12.26 10.64 -9.35
CA THR A 353 -12.32 11.28 -10.68
C THR A 353 -11.65 10.43 -11.75
N ASP A 354 -11.01 9.32 -11.37
CA ASP A 354 -10.18 8.47 -12.20
C ASP A 354 -10.30 7.00 -11.75
N PHE A 355 -9.84 6.05 -12.55
CA PHE A 355 -9.71 4.63 -12.18
C PHE A 355 -8.46 4.33 -11.36
N THR A 356 -7.52 5.27 -11.30
CA THR A 356 -6.28 5.19 -10.53
C THR A 356 -6.35 6.02 -9.24
N THR A 357 -5.30 6.70 -8.84
CA THR A 357 -5.30 7.62 -7.68
C THR A 357 -4.40 8.84 -7.92
N PRO A 358 -4.62 9.98 -7.22
CA PRO A 358 -3.85 11.20 -7.45
C PRO A 358 -2.34 11.11 -7.21
N VAL A 359 -1.90 10.09 -6.49
CA VAL A 359 -0.50 9.94 -6.05
C VAL A 359 0.29 8.92 -6.90
N VAL A 360 -0.28 8.44 -8.01
CA VAL A 360 0.46 7.58 -8.93
C VAL A 360 0.82 8.30 -10.22
N ASN A 361 1.95 7.94 -10.78
CA ASN A 361 2.41 8.50 -12.05
C ASN A 361 1.40 8.19 -13.18
N GLY A 362 1.10 9.21 -13.97
CA GLY A 362 0.13 9.15 -15.07
C GLY A 362 -1.31 9.52 -14.71
N TYR A 363 -1.63 9.79 -13.42
CA TYR A 363 -2.95 10.27 -13.01
C TYR A 363 -3.37 11.57 -13.73
N SER A 364 -4.67 11.72 -13.99
CA SER A 364 -5.24 12.95 -14.55
C SER A 364 -6.68 13.18 -14.06
N GLU A 365 -6.96 14.40 -13.58
CA GLU A 365 -8.31 14.80 -13.15
C GLU A 365 -9.30 15.02 -14.30
N SER A 366 -8.83 15.03 -15.55
CA SER A 366 -9.62 15.49 -16.70
C SER A 366 -9.58 14.53 -17.89
N ILE A 367 -9.71 13.22 -17.63
CA ILE A 367 -9.82 12.22 -18.69
C ILE A 367 -11.22 12.31 -19.31
N PRO A 368 -11.34 12.36 -20.66
CA PRO A 368 -12.64 12.37 -21.33
C PRO A 368 -13.55 11.22 -20.90
N GLY A 369 -14.79 11.54 -20.54
CA GLY A 369 -15.76 10.56 -20.06
C GLY A 369 -15.84 10.43 -18.53
N ASN A 370 -14.90 11.01 -17.77
CA ASN A 370 -14.88 10.89 -16.33
C ASN A 370 -16.05 11.63 -15.63
N GLU A 371 -16.76 12.51 -16.36
CA GLU A 371 -17.99 13.12 -15.87
C GLU A 371 -19.04 12.08 -15.45
N VAL A 372 -18.95 10.83 -15.92
CA VAL A 372 -19.82 9.73 -15.48
C VAL A 372 -19.72 9.44 -13.97
N LEU A 373 -18.65 9.86 -13.32
CA LEU A 373 -18.46 9.75 -11.87
C LEU A 373 -19.13 10.88 -11.06
N THR A 374 -19.53 11.96 -11.73
CA THR A 374 -20.20 13.10 -11.08
C THR A 374 -21.67 12.77 -10.82
N PHE A 375 -22.16 13.07 -9.60
CA PHE A 375 -23.56 12.92 -9.24
C PHE A 375 -24.46 13.81 -10.09
N ASP A 376 -25.46 13.20 -10.75
CA ASP A 376 -26.46 13.88 -11.57
C ASP A 376 -27.74 13.04 -11.64
N GLU A 377 -28.74 13.42 -10.83
CA GLU A 377 -30.02 12.69 -10.78
C GLU A 377 -30.78 12.68 -12.11
N ALA A 378 -30.70 13.77 -12.87
CA ALA A 378 -31.45 13.88 -14.12
C ALA A 378 -30.85 12.97 -15.20
N GLU A 379 -29.54 12.99 -15.33
CA GLU A 379 -28.83 12.12 -16.28
C GLU A 379 -28.90 10.65 -15.84
N ALA A 380 -28.81 10.35 -14.53
CA ALA A 380 -28.98 8.99 -14.01
C ALA A 380 -30.34 8.40 -14.41
N LYS A 381 -31.43 9.14 -14.21
CA LYS A 381 -32.79 8.71 -14.61
C LYS A 381 -32.91 8.52 -16.11
N LYS A 382 -32.39 9.45 -16.89
CA LYS A 382 -32.41 9.37 -18.36
C LYS A 382 -31.70 8.11 -18.87
N LEU A 383 -30.47 7.84 -18.39
CA LEU A 383 -29.70 6.65 -18.77
C LEU A 383 -30.40 5.35 -18.34
N TRP A 384 -31.04 5.36 -17.16
CA TRP A 384 -31.82 4.22 -16.71
C TRP A 384 -33.04 3.96 -17.59
N ASP A 385 -33.82 5.01 -17.95
CA ASP A 385 -34.99 4.92 -18.82
C ASP A 385 -34.61 4.44 -20.25
N GLU A 386 -33.46 4.90 -20.75
CA GLU A 386 -32.91 4.43 -22.03
C GLU A 386 -32.56 2.93 -21.97
N ALA A 387 -31.95 2.47 -20.87
CA ALA A 387 -31.66 1.05 -20.68
C ALA A 387 -32.94 0.19 -20.59
N GLU A 388 -33.96 0.69 -19.85
CA GLU A 388 -35.26 0.03 -19.70
C GLU A 388 -35.98 -0.13 -21.06
N ALA A 389 -35.80 0.84 -21.96
CA ALA A 389 -36.35 0.77 -23.30
C ALA A 389 -35.71 -0.33 -24.19
N ILE A 390 -34.44 -0.67 -23.90
CA ILE A 390 -33.71 -1.75 -24.60
C ILE A 390 -34.06 -3.11 -24.00
N LYS A 391 -33.94 -3.22 -22.67
CA LYS A 391 -34.19 -4.43 -21.90
C LYS A 391 -34.68 -4.07 -20.50
N PRO A 392 -35.88 -4.51 -20.06
CA PRO A 392 -36.35 -4.27 -18.71
C PRO A 392 -35.39 -4.84 -17.65
N PHE A 393 -35.22 -4.11 -16.54
CA PHE A 393 -34.47 -4.57 -15.36
C PHE A 393 -35.31 -5.60 -14.58
N GLU A 394 -34.72 -6.71 -14.23
CA GLU A 394 -35.40 -7.77 -13.48
C GLU A 394 -34.79 -7.91 -12.07
N GLY A 395 -35.65 -7.98 -11.05
CA GLY A 395 -35.23 -8.18 -9.65
C GLY A 395 -34.86 -6.89 -8.93
N SER A 396 -33.80 -6.93 -8.14
CA SER A 396 -33.28 -5.81 -7.33
C SER A 396 -31.78 -5.66 -7.52
N PHE A 397 -31.26 -4.43 -7.29
CA PHE A 397 -29.83 -4.20 -7.21
C PHE A 397 -29.30 -4.64 -5.84
N THR A 398 -28.26 -5.46 -5.83
CA THR A 398 -27.55 -5.85 -4.60
C THR A 398 -26.07 -5.48 -4.70
N LEU A 399 -25.50 -5.00 -3.58
CA LEU A 399 -24.08 -4.69 -3.47
C LEU A 399 -23.48 -5.50 -2.31
N ALA A 400 -22.72 -6.53 -2.67
CA ALA A 400 -22.10 -7.44 -1.72
C ALA A 400 -20.87 -6.80 -1.06
N TYR A 401 -20.72 -7.04 0.25
CA TYR A 401 -19.61 -6.57 1.06
C TYR A 401 -19.32 -7.53 2.23
N ASN A 402 -18.10 -7.49 2.76
CA ASN A 402 -17.72 -8.23 3.96
C ASN A 402 -17.97 -7.39 5.22
N ALA A 403 -18.59 -8.00 6.23
CA ALA A 403 -18.99 -7.33 7.47
C ALA A 403 -17.80 -6.92 8.36
N ASP A 404 -16.70 -7.67 8.29
CA ASP A 404 -15.46 -7.43 9.04
C ASP A 404 -14.61 -6.25 8.51
N GLY A 405 -14.97 -5.66 7.35
CA GLY A 405 -14.21 -4.59 6.71
C GLY A 405 -14.79 -3.17 6.90
N GLY A 406 -15.82 -2.98 7.74
CA GLY A 406 -16.43 -1.66 8.00
C GLY A 406 -17.17 -1.06 6.79
N HIS A 407 -17.70 -1.90 5.90
CA HIS A 407 -18.29 -1.45 4.63
C HIS A 407 -19.79 -1.15 4.68
N GLN A 408 -20.50 -1.56 5.74
CA GLN A 408 -21.96 -1.49 5.81
C GLN A 408 -22.48 -0.06 5.59
N GLU A 409 -21.92 0.92 6.28
CA GLU A 409 -22.44 2.29 6.28
C GLU A 409 -22.41 2.93 4.89
N TRP A 410 -21.31 2.81 4.18
CA TRP A 410 -21.21 3.38 2.83
C TRP A 410 -22.02 2.58 1.80
N VAL A 411 -22.13 1.26 1.94
CA VAL A 411 -22.98 0.43 1.07
C VAL A 411 -24.44 0.81 1.25
N ASP A 412 -24.89 0.99 2.49
CA ASP A 412 -26.25 1.43 2.80
C ASP A 412 -26.52 2.84 2.22
N ALA A 413 -25.55 3.77 2.34
CA ALA A 413 -25.65 5.12 1.78
C ALA A 413 -25.72 5.10 0.24
N ALA A 414 -24.86 4.33 -0.43
CA ALA A 414 -24.86 4.18 -1.88
C ALA A 414 -26.18 3.55 -2.38
N CYS A 415 -26.65 2.48 -1.74
CA CYS A 415 -27.92 1.84 -2.06
C CYS A 415 -29.12 2.77 -1.80
N ASN A 416 -29.08 3.60 -0.73
CA ASN A 416 -30.08 4.63 -0.47
C ASN A 416 -30.11 5.69 -1.59
N SER A 417 -28.95 6.17 -2.02
CA SER A 417 -28.84 7.13 -3.12
C SER A 417 -29.43 6.54 -4.41
N ILE A 418 -29.06 5.32 -4.76
CA ILE A 418 -29.59 4.58 -5.92
C ILE A 418 -31.12 4.46 -5.86
N ARG A 419 -31.68 4.02 -4.72
CA ARG A 419 -33.14 3.92 -4.53
C ARG A 419 -33.83 5.24 -4.73
N ASN A 420 -33.31 6.30 -4.11
CA ASN A 420 -33.93 7.63 -4.17
C ASN A 420 -33.91 8.22 -5.57
N VAL A 421 -32.80 8.04 -6.30
CA VAL A 421 -32.62 8.60 -7.63
C VAL A 421 -33.32 7.75 -8.71
N LEU A 422 -33.11 6.44 -8.72
CA LEU A 422 -33.60 5.59 -9.82
C LEU A 422 -34.97 4.95 -9.53
N GLY A 423 -35.44 4.96 -8.28
CA GLY A 423 -36.73 4.37 -7.90
C GLY A 423 -36.77 2.84 -7.97
N ILE A 424 -35.62 2.18 -7.91
CA ILE A 424 -35.49 0.72 -7.90
C ILE A 424 -35.22 0.19 -6.48
N GLU A 425 -35.46 -1.09 -6.26
CA GLU A 425 -35.02 -1.76 -5.04
C GLU A 425 -33.50 -1.94 -5.09
N ALA A 426 -32.81 -1.47 -4.06
CA ALA A 426 -31.36 -1.57 -3.91
C ALA A 426 -30.98 -1.83 -2.45
N ALA A 427 -30.11 -2.81 -2.17
CA ALA A 427 -29.70 -3.18 -0.82
C ALA A 427 -28.28 -3.74 -0.77
N GLY A 428 -27.64 -3.60 0.40
CA GLY A 428 -26.40 -4.29 0.69
C GLY A 428 -26.64 -5.81 0.87
N ASN A 429 -25.68 -6.62 0.44
CA ASN A 429 -25.61 -8.06 0.66
C ASN A 429 -24.38 -8.38 1.51
N SER A 430 -24.59 -8.60 2.82
CA SER A 430 -23.50 -8.77 3.78
C SER A 430 -22.98 -10.21 3.80
N TYR A 431 -21.69 -10.37 3.58
CA TYR A 431 -20.92 -11.58 3.81
C TYR A 431 -20.31 -11.56 5.22
N PRO A 432 -20.14 -12.71 5.91
CA PRO A 432 -19.64 -12.72 7.28
C PRO A 432 -18.19 -12.19 7.39
N ASP A 433 -17.35 -12.47 6.39
CA ASP A 433 -15.95 -12.10 6.35
C ASP A 433 -15.45 -11.90 4.91
N PHE A 434 -14.24 -11.34 4.78
CA PHE A 434 -13.60 -11.06 3.49
C PHE A 434 -13.34 -12.33 2.69
N LYS A 435 -12.91 -13.42 3.36
CA LYS A 435 -12.62 -14.69 2.68
C LYS A 435 -13.86 -15.26 2.00
N SER A 436 -15.00 -15.29 2.71
CA SER A 436 -16.27 -15.79 2.16
C SER A 436 -16.73 -14.98 0.94
N LEU A 437 -16.58 -13.65 0.98
CA LEU A 437 -16.85 -12.79 -0.17
C LEU A 437 -15.92 -13.12 -1.35
N ARG A 438 -14.61 -13.25 -1.08
CA ARG A 438 -13.62 -13.56 -2.11
C ARG A 438 -13.80 -14.94 -2.73
N ASP A 439 -14.19 -15.94 -1.94
CA ASP A 439 -14.48 -17.28 -2.45
C ASP A 439 -15.58 -17.24 -3.53
N ASP A 440 -16.67 -16.48 -3.30
CA ASP A 440 -17.74 -16.33 -4.29
C ASP A 440 -17.35 -15.45 -5.49
N VAL A 441 -16.57 -14.40 -5.27
CA VAL A 441 -16.06 -13.54 -6.37
C VAL A 441 -15.12 -14.34 -7.27
N THR A 442 -14.12 -15.00 -6.70
CA THR A 442 -13.15 -15.79 -7.47
C THR A 442 -13.78 -17.03 -8.10
N GLY A 443 -14.76 -17.63 -7.42
CA GLY A 443 -15.56 -18.74 -7.93
C GLY A 443 -16.59 -18.36 -9.00
N ARG A 444 -16.76 -17.05 -9.27
CA ARG A 444 -17.78 -16.51 -10.21
C ARG A 444 -19.21 -16.94 -9.84
N THR A 445 -19.48 -17.12 -8.53
CA THR A 445 -20.79 -17.48 -8.00
C THR A 445 -21.53 -16.30 -7.38
N ILE A 446 -20.86 -15.15 -7.27
CA ILE A 446 -21.47 -13.92 -6.76
C ILE A 446 -22.54 -13.39 -7.71
N GLU A 447 -23.67 -12.93 -7.14
CA GLU A 447 -24.76 -12.32 -7.89
C GLU A 447 -24.81 -10.81 -7.59
N GLY A 448 -25.06 -9.99 -8.64
CA GLY A 448 -25.14 -8.54 -8.55
C GLY A 448 -23.77 -7.87 -8.44
N ALA A 449 -23.76 -6.68 -7.83
CA ALA A 449 -22.53 -5.92 -7.60
C ALA A 449 -21.79 -6.39 -6.35
N PHE A 450 -20.48 -6.22 -6.33
CA PHE A 450 -19.65 -6.50 -5.15
C PHE A 450 -18.58 -5.44 -4.97
N ARG A 451 -18.27 -5.14 -3.70
CA ARG A 451 -17.21 -4.19 -3.39
C ARG A 451 -15.86 -4.69 -3.90
N THR A 452 -15.10 -3.78 -4.48
CA THR A 452 -13.73 -3.96 -4.90
C THR A 452 -12.89 -2.75 -4.49
N GLY A 453 -11.62 -2.76 -4.78
CA GLY A 453 -10.67 -1.69 -4.54
C GLY A 453 -9.26 -2.20 -4.77
N TRP A 454 -8.31 -1.29 -4.87
CA TRP A 454 -6.91 -1.63 -5.09
C TRP A 454 -6.02 -0.72 -4.24
N GLN A 455 -4.96 -1.29 -3.71
CA GLN A 455 -3.83 -0.56 -3.15
C GLN A 455 -2.66 -0.78 -4.10
N ALA A 456 -2.07 0.29 -4.59
CA ALA A 456 -0.96 0.17 -5.52
C ALA A 456 0.28 -0.46 -4.85
N ASP A 457 0.92 -1.39 -5.57
CA ASP A 457 2.19 -2.00 -5.18
C ASP A 457 3.38 -1.10 -5.54
N TYR A 458 3.23 -0.29 -6.58
CA TYR A 458 4.20 0.70 -7.03
C TYR A 458 3.45 1.88 -7.69
N PRO A 459 4.04 3.10 -7.68
CA PRO A 459 3.32 4.34 -8.01
C PRO A 459 3.17 4.56 -9.52
N SER A 460 2.48 3.64 -10.20
CA SER A 460 2.17 3.71 -11.63
C SER A 460 0.68 3.49 -11.88
N MET A 461 0.12 4.27 -12.82
CA MET A 461 -1.24 4.03 -13.30
C MET A 461 -1.42 2.62 -13.86
N PHE A 462 -0.39 2.02 -14.42
CA PHE A 462 -0.42 0.68 -14.99
C PHE A 462 -0.60 -0.42 -13.93
N ASN A 463 -0.26 -0.15 -12.66
CA ASN A 463 -0.55 -1.05 -11.54
C ASN A 463 -2.07 -1.19 -11.25
N PHE A 464 -2.87 -0.22 -11.70
CA PHE A 464 -4.33 -0.31 -11.67
C PHE A 464 -4.88 -0.89 -12.98
N LEU A 465 -4.43 -0.38 -14.12
CA LEU A 465 -5.04 -0.69 -15.41
C LEU A 465 -4.82 -2.13 -15.85
N GLY A 466 -3.60 -2.64 -15.71
CA GLY A 466 -3.23 -3.99 -16.12
C GLY A 466 -3.93 -5.07 -15.30
N PRO A 467 -3.65 -5.16 -13.99
CA PRO A 467 -4.19 -6.22 -13.12
C PRO A 467 -5.71 -6.25 -13.03
N LEU A 468 -6.39 -5.07 -13.09
CA LEU A 468 -7.82 -4.96 -12.81
C LEU A 468 -8.69 -5.01 -14.06
N TYR A 469 -8.17 -4.64 -15.23
CA TYR A 469 -9.03 -4.43 -16.41
C TYR A 469 -8.54 -5.12 -17.69
N SER A 470 -7.30 -5.62 -17.75
CA SER A 470 -6.82 -6.31 -18.96
C SER A 470 -7.53 -7.66 -19.16
N SER A 471 -7.74 -8.05 -20.41
CA SER A 471 -8.26 -9.38 -20.75
C SER A 471 -7.33 -10.50 -20.29
N ALA A 472 -6.03 -10.25 -20.17
CA ALA A 472 -5.06 -11.21 -19.63
C ALA A 472 -5.32 -11.55 -18.15
N ALA A 473 -5.84 -10.60 -17.38
CA ALA A 473 -6.14 -10.75 -15.95
C ALA A 473 -7.56 -11.27 -15.66
N ALA A 474 -8.41 -11.46 -16.69
CA ALA A 474 -9.77 -11.97 -16.57
C ALA A 474 -9.82 -13.48 -16.33
N GLU A 475 -11.01 -14.01 -16.06
CA GLU A 475 -11.31 -15.45 -15.92
C GLU A 475 -10.46 -16.14 -14.82
N GLY A 476 -10.19 -15.42 -13.73
CA GLY A 476 -9.42 -15.93 -12.59
C GLY A 476 -7.90 -15.99 -12.80
N ARG A 477 -7.37 -15.39 -13.88
CA ARG A 477 -5.94 -15.30 -14.14
C ARG A 477 -5.26 -14.13 -13.40
N GLY A 478 -6.03 -13.18 -12.88
CA GLY A 478 -5.57 -12.02 -12.13
C GLY A 478 -6.70 -11.41 -11.32
N SER A 479 -6.67 -10.09 -11.12
CA SER A 479 -7.62 -9.34 -10.30
C SER A 479 -8.75 -8.66 -11.08
N ASN A 480 -8.92 -9.00 -12.37
CA ASN A 480 -10.05 -8.55 -13.17
C ASN A 480 -11.30 -9.39 -12.80
N ASP A 481 -11.85 -9.14 -11.64
CA ASP A 481 -12.96 -9.91 -11.06
C ASP A 481 -14.29 -9.76 -11.80
N GLY A 482 -14.44 -8.71 -12.60
CA GLY A 482 -15.60 -8.47 -13.45
C GLY A 482 -15.57 -9.21 -14.78
N ASP A 483 -14.45 -9.83 -15.12
CA ASP A 483 -14.16 -10.46 -16.41
C ASP A 483 -14.39 -9.51 -17.60
N TYR A 484 -13.96 -8.25 -17.42
CA TYR A 484 -13.96 -7.27 -18.51
C TYR A 484 -12.93 -7.67 -19.58
N MET A 485 -13.36 -7.74 -20.81
CA MET A 485 -12.52 -8.08 -21.96
C MET A 485 -12.86 -7.14 -23.12
N ASN A 486 -11.94 -6.23 -23.43
CA ASN A 486 -12.08 -5.29 -24.54
C ASN A 486 -10.74 -5.18 -25.28
N PRO A 487 -10.66 -5.68 -26.53
CA PRO A 487 -9.42 -5.62 -27.31
C PRO A 487 -8.89 -4.20 -27.58
N GLU A 488 -9.77 -3.18 -27.66
CA GLU A 488 -9.35 -1.79 -27.85
C GLU A 488 -8.67 -1.24 -26.59
N PHE A 489 -9.17 -1.64 -25.42
CA PHE A 489 -8.52 -1.34 -24.15
C PHE A 489 -7.15 -2.02 -24.03
N ASP A 490 -7.08 -3.33 -24.33
CA ASP A 490 -5.83 -4.08 -24.28
C ASP A 490 -4.77 -3.50 -25.25
N GLU A 491 -5.19 -3.08 -26.47
CA GLU A 491 -4.31 -2.43 -27.43
C GLU A 491 -3.77 -1.08 -26.90
N ALA A 492 -4.65 -0.25 -26.32
CA ALA A 492 -4.25 1.04 -25.75
C ALA A 492 -3.33 0.87 -24.53
N LEU A 493 -3.65 -0.08 -23.64
CA LEU A 493 -2.82 -0.44 -22.49
C LEU A 493 -1.42 -0.90 -22.94
N GLN A 494 -1.36 -1.84 -23.90
CA GLN A 494 -0.09 -2.35 -24.40
C GLN A 494 0.72 -1.26 -25.15
N ALA A 495 0.05 -0.35 -25.85
CA ALA A 495 0.73 0.80 -26.47
C ALA A 495 1.41 1.69 -25.42
N GLY A 496 0.72 1.98 -24.31
CA GLY A 496 1.31 2.72 -23.19
C GLY A 496 2.51 2.01 -22.57
N LEU A 497 2.37 0.72 -22.28
CA LEU A 497 3.45 -0.11 -21.74
C LEU A 497 4.65 -0.27 -22.71
N SER A 498 4.42 -0.14 -24.02
CA SER A 498 5.47 -0.29 -25.03
C SER A 498 6.16 1.03 -25.41
N ALA A 499 5.66 2.18 -24.95
CA ALA A 499 6.26 3.47 -25.22
C ALA A 499 7.64 3.57 -24.52
N THR A 500 8.57 4.26 -25.15
CA THR A 500 9.91 4.51 -24.59
C THR A 500 10.06 5.90 -23.98
N ASP A 501 9.07 6.76 -24.23
CA ASP A 501 8.95 8.09 -23.64
C ASP A 501 7.87 8.05 -22.55
N GLU A 502 8.18 8.57 -21.38
CA GLU A 502 7.33 8.50 -20.20
C GLU A 502 6.03 9.31 -20.38
N GLU A 503 6.10 10.51 -20.97
CA GLU A 503 4.91 11.35 -21.20
C GLU A 503 3.99 10.70 -22.25
N GLU A 504 4.57 10.10 -23.30
CA GLU A 504 3.82 9.32 -24.30
C GLU A 504 3.15 8.11 -23.64
N SER A 505 3.87 7.37 -22.76
CA SER A 505 3.36 6.22 -22.00
C SER A 505 2.12 6.60 -21.20
N TYR A 506 2.19 7.67 -20.41
CA TYR A 506 1.06 8.14 -19.60
C TYR A 506 -0.11 8.63 -20.45
N THR A 507 0.16 9.34 -21.54
CA THR A 507 -0.89 9.78 -22.48
C THR A 507 -1.66 8.60 -23.07
N LEU A 508 -0.96 7.53 -23.44
CA LEU A 508 -1.58 6.30 -23.96
C LEU A 508 -2.34 5.52 -22.86
N GLY A 509 -1.81 5.50 -21.63
CA GLY A 509 -2.52 4.94 -20.48
C GLY A 509 -3.82 5.70 -20.15
N GLN A 510 -3.81 7.03 -20.23
CA GLN A 510 -5.02 7.86 -20.11
C GLN A 510 -6.02 7.56 -21.25
N LYS A 511 -5.52 7.25 -22.44
CA LYS A 511 -6.36 6.81 -23.56
C LYS A 511 -7.05 5.47 -23.27
N ALA A 512 -6.35 4.54 -22.62
CA ALA A 512 -6.98 3.31 -22.16
C ALA A 512 -8.10 3.59 -21.14
N GLN A 513 -7.91 4.57 -20.24
CA GLN A 513 -8.95 4.97 -19.30
C GLN A 513 -10.18 5.62 -19.96
N GLU A 514 -10.03 6.37 -21.08
CA GLU A 514 -11.18 6.85 -21.85
C GLU A 514 -12.11 5.70 -22.25
N ILE A 515 -11.54 4.54 -22.60
CA ILE A 515 -12.32 3.34 -22.95
C ILE A 515 -13.01 2.77 -21.71
N LEU A 516 -12.32 2.76 -20.56
CA LEU A 516 -12.96 2.33 -19.30
C LEU A 516 -14.14 3.24 -18.91
N PHE A 517 -14.06 4.57 -19.11
CA PHE A 517 -15.18 5.48 -18.87
C PHE A 517 -16.35 5.27 -19.86
N GLN A 518 -16.07 4.82 -21.07
CA GLN A 518 -17.12 4.47 -22.04
C GLN A 518 -17.85 3.18 -21.64
N ASP A 519 -17.14 2.18 -21.14
CA ASP A 519 -17.71 0.86 -20.81
C ASP A 519 -18.12 0.73 -19.34
N LEU A 520 -17.45 1.42 -18.45
CA LEU A 520 -17.61 1.44 -17.00
C LEU A 520 -17.64 0.01 -16.38
N PRO A 521 -16.59 -0.82 -16.55
CA PRO A 521 -16.57 -2.19 -16.05
C PRO A 521 -16.57 -2.29 -14.53
N ALA A 522 -16.04 -1.29 -13.85
CA ALA A 522 -16.16 -1.04 -12.42
C ALA A 522 -16.58 0.41 -12.19
N ILE A 523 -17.13 0.70 -11.03
CA ILE A 523 -17.58 2.04 -10.67
C ILE A 523 -16.65 2.59 -9.58
N PRO A 524 -15.71 3.51 -9.93
CA PRO A 524 -14.89 4.20 -8.96
C PRO A 524 -15.74 5.01 -7.96
N LEU A 525 -15.42 4.90 -6.68
CA LEU A 525 -16.15 5.56 -5.60
C LEU A 525 -15.34 6.71 -5.00
N TRP A 526 -14.20 6.40 -4.41
CA TRP A 526 -13.29 7.37 -3.78
C TRP A 526 -11.86 6.86 -3.75
N PHE A 527 -10.96 7.80 -3.57
CA PHE A 527 -9.57 7.53 -3.21
C PHE A 527 -9.45 7.45 -1.70
N ASN A 528 -8.65 6.51 -1.22
CA ASN A 528 -8.31 6.44 0.18
C ASN A 528 -7.34 7.56 0.53
N ASN A 529 -7.53 8.19 1.69
CA ASN A 529 -6.51 9.06 2.25
C ASN A 529 -5.74 8.28 3.33
N VAL A 530 -4.46 8.61 3.52
CA VAL A 530 -3.83 8.35 4.80
C VAL A 530 -4.48 9.29 5.81
N ALA A 531 -4.97 8.73 6.92
CA ALA A 531 -5.41 9.48 8.08
C ALA A 531 -4.46 9.12 9.23
N GLY A 532 -3.58 10.04 9.57
CA GLY A 532 -2.50 9.82 10.53
C GLY A 532 -2.15 11.06 11.33
N GLY A 533 -1.03 11.02 12.01
CA GLY A 533 -0.55 12.16 12.76
C GLY A 533 0.70 11.86 13.57
N TYR A 534 1.21 12.87 14.27
CA TYR A 534 2.45 12.73 15.02
C TYR A 534 2.46 13.55 16.31
N ALA A 535 3.33 13.18 17.23
CA ALA A 535 3.51 13.81 18.53
C ALA A 535 4.27 15.15 18.41
N GLU A 536 4.19 16.00 19.44
CA GLU A 536 4.94 17.27 19.50
C GLU A 536 6.46 17.09 19.62
N THR A 537 6.90 15.87 19.94
CA THR A 537 8.30 15.52 20.13
C THR A 537 9.05 15.21 18.84
N VAL A 538 8.34 15.08 17.72
CA VAL A 538 8.94 14.78 16.42
C VAL A 538 8.65 15.87 15.39
N ASP A 539 9.60 16.04 14.45
CA ASP A 539 9.53 16.97 13.35
C ASP A 539 9.89 16.25 12.03
N ASN A 540 9.65 16.88 10.89
CA ASN A 540 9.92 16.36 9.54
C ASN A 540 9.16 15.06 9.24
N VAL A 541 7.95 14.93 9.76
CA VAL A 541 7.07 13.79 9.47
C VAL A 541 6.34 14.04 8.16
N VAL A 542 6.78 13.37 7.10
CA VAL A 542 6.18 13.42 5.78
C VAL A 542 5.63 12.03 5.46
N PHE A 543 4.36 11.95 5.07
CA PHE A 543 3.77 10.70 4.62
C PHE A 543 3.88 10.58 3.10
N GLY A 544 4.32 9.43 2.65
CA GLY A 544 4.48 9.12 1.24
C GLY A 544 3.17 8.70 0.54
N TRP A 545 3.29 8.52 -0.75
CA TRP A 545 2.24 8.06 -1.66
C TRP A 545 1.56 6.74 -1.22
N ASP A 546 2.31 5.86 -0.54
CA ASP A 546 1.90 4.54 -0.05
C ASP A 546 1.29 4.56 1.37
N SER A 547 1.05 5.76 1.92
CA SER A 547 0.60 5.98 3.30
C SER A 547 1.68 5.71 4.37
N GLN A 548 2.93 5.47 3.97
CA GLN A 548 4.02 5.25 4.93
C GLN A 548 4.74 6.57 5.21
N PRO A 549 5.14 6.83 6.45
CA PRO A 549 6.05 7.93 6.74
C PRO A 549 7.43 7.72 6.10
N MET A 550 8.07 8.81 5.67
CA MET A 550 9.48 8.80 5.27
C MET A 550 10.35 8.66 6.52
N TYR A 551 10.41 7.46 7.08
CA TYR A 551 10.97 7.15 8.41
C TYR A 551 12.37 7.70 8.64
N HIS A 552 13.21 7.72 7.60
CA HIS A 552 14.59 8.20 7.68
C HIS A 552 14.70 9.72 7.84
N GLU A 553 13.66 10.48 7.48
CA GLU A 553 13.64 11.95 7.57
C GLU A 553 13.18 12.45 8.94
N ILE A 554 12.45 11.61 9.69
CA ILE A 554 11.88 11.99 10.99
C ILE A 554 12.99 12.31 11.98
N THR A 555 12.88 13.50 12.59
CA THR A 555 13.76 13.92 13.70
C THR A 555 12.98 13.92 15.00
N LYS A 556 13.63 13.56 16.11
CA LYS A 556 13.02 13.55 17.44
C LYS A 556 13.80 14.44 18.40
N GLN A 557 13.09 15.22 19.17
CA GLN A 557 13.68 16.04 20.25
C GLN A 557 14.09 15.14 21.42
N ALA A 558 15.19 15.51 22.13
CA ALA A 558 15.72 14.72 23.25
C ALA A 558 14.80 14.74 24.46
#